data_3365dcd30b898a742a99549a72bd5c3e
#
_entry.id   3365dcd30b898a742a99549a72bd5c3e
#
_cell.length_a   1.000
_cell.length_b   1.000
_cell.length_c   1.000
_cell.angle_alpha   90.00
_cell.angle_beta   90.00
_cell.angle_gamma   90.00
#
_symmetry.space_group_name_H-M   'P 1'
#
loop_
_entity.id
_entity.type
_entity.pdbx_description
1 polymer ?
#
loop_
_entity_poly.entity_id
_entity_poly.type
_entity_poly.pdbx_seq_one_letter_code
_entity_poly.pdbx_strand_id
1 'polypeptide(L)'
;MKLIIYITIILSLCGIHISHAINDAGNINEISIEAHIEQLYIELENTKAQYQEKYTLISVALSEATQGIKESITTDQKLYWLLEKDQLKEERERLELSELSDLSKIRYIKGLQIIKILYEKTLALDHHFASVSTFREINKIANPNNYPEFKNIKETIGVKADKKKGFNLTNILGNNIYASVAHSFISLFNNEATSRTQKEESLKDVECILDFTLRMHNDLNTIYFETVFLQKSNENIMGELQQLFIDFTKPIKYRISLKECRNSDDWDNVRDHLDTYLEALNTALADDSKRYKAHKMQINLEFPIDRLLQFITQYNAFIDQGAKFYEKFGIMLNSYENETQCASQIPVEYKKLKESIAVAIEKFNTAYKPVEINGSKMKEVLYGLNEYD
;
A
#
# COMPACT_ATOMS: atom_id res chain seq x y z
N MET A 1 -57.13 -1.05 -1.70
CA MET A 1 -56.92 -0.18 -2.89
C MET A 1 -56.23 1.16 -2.57
N LYS A 2 -56.44 1.83 -1.43
CA LYS A 2 -55.73 3.08 -1.08
C LYS A 2 -54.28 2.86 -0.58
N LEU A 3 -53.98 1.72 0.02
CA LEU A 3 -52.65 1.40 0.55
C LEU A 3 -51.61 1.07 -0.57
N ILE A 4 -52.05 0.37 -1.61
CA ILE A 4 -51.20 -0.01 -2.77
C ILE A 4 -50.74 1.24 -3.55
N ILE A 5 -51.54 2.28 -3.60
CA ILE A 5 -51.20 3.55 -4.28
C ILE A 5 -50.11 4.32 -3.52
N TYR A 6 -50.07 4.22 -2.19
CA TYR A 6 -48.99 4.86 -1.40
C TYR A 6 -47.64 4.20 -1.56
N ILE A 7 -47.58 2.87 -1.66
CA ILE A 7 -46.34 2.11 -1.85
C ILE A 7 -45.72 2.37 -3.24
N THR A 8 -46.56 2.48 -4.28
CA THR A 8 -46.09 2.80 -5.65
C THR A 8 -45.53 4.21 -5.79
N ILE A 9 -46.05 5.19 -5.02
CA ILE A 9 -45.56 6.58 -5.04
C ILE A 9 -44.23 6.72 -4.32
N ILE A 10 -43.98 5.95 -3.24
CA ILE A 10 -42.71 5.97 -2.51
C ILE A 10 -41.58 5.32 -3.35
N LEU A 11 -41.85 4.26 -4.10
CA LEU A 11 -40.88 3.62 -5.01
C LEU A 11 -40.46 4.53 -6.19
N SER A 12 -41.32 5.46 -6.60
CA SER A 12 -41.02 6.40 -7.71
C SER A 12 -40.16 7.60 -7.29
N LEU A 13 -40.11 7.94 -6.00
CA LEU A 13 -39.35 9.10 -5.50
C LEU A 13 -37.92 8.77 -5.06
N CYS A 14 -37.59 7.48 -4.78
CA CYS A 14 -36.24 7.06 -4.40
C CYS A 14 -35.28 6.88 -5.58
N GLY A 15 -35.76 6.88 -6.83
CA GLY A 15 -34.93 6.66 -8.03
C GLY A 15 -34.09 7.87 -8.47
N ILE A 16 -34.19 9.03 -7.86
CA ILE A 16 -33.65 10.28 -8.44
C ILE A 16 -32.41 10.83 -7.68
N HIS A 17 -32.08 10.32 -6.50
CA HIS A 17 -31.02 10.94 -5.68
C HIS A 17 -29.65 10.23 -5.71
N ILE A 18 -29.50 9.11 -6.41
CA ILE A 18 -28.18 8.42 -6.48
C ILE A 18 -27.27 9.01 -7.58
N SER A 19 -27.79 9.85 -8.48
CA SER A 19 -26.99 10.38 -9.61
C SER A 19 -26.17 11.63 -9.30
N HIS A 20 -26.23 12.23 -8.11
CA HIS A 20 -25.54 13.48 -7.81
C HIS A 20 -24.22 13.35 -7.03
N ALA A 21 -23.90 12.19 -6.44
CA ALA A 21 -22.66 11.99 -5.72
C ALA A 21 -21.45 11.59 -6.60
N ILE A 22 -21.65 11.44 -7.92
CA ILE A 22 -20.64 10.82 -8.82
C ILE A 22 -19.92 11.86 -9.71
N ASN A 23 -20.33 13.11 -9.73
CA ASN A 23 -19.74 14.14 -10.61
C ASN A 23 -18.46 14.81 -10.07
N ASP A 24 -17.91 14.35 -8.94
CA ASP A 24 -16.66 14.90 -8.37
C ASP A 24 -15.38 14.10 -8.78
N ALA A 25 -15.42 13.40 -9.91
CA ALA A 25 -14.26 12.65 -10.42
C ALA A 25 -13.12 13.54 -10.97
N GLY A 26 -13.28 14.86 -10.95
CA GLY A 26 -12.31 15.83 -11.47
C GLY A 26 -11.20 16.27 -10.51
N ASN A 27 -11.31 15.97 -9.21
CA ASN A 27 -10.37 16.46 -8.19
C ASN A 27 -9.90 15.34 -7.24
N ILE A 28 -9.41 14.23 -7.81
CA ILE A 28 -8.93 13.06 -7.05
C ILE A 28 -7.62 13.35 -6.30
N ASN A 29 -7.11 14.55 -6.32
CA ASN A 29 -5.74 14.81 -5.86
C ASN A 29 -5.54 14.87 -4.35
N GLU A 30 -6.55 14.71 -3.47
CA GLU A 30 -6.32 14.86 -2.03
C GLU A 30 -7.26 14.07 -1.08
N ILE A 31 -8.16 13.23 -1.56
CA ILE A 31 -8.94 12.42 -0.62
C ILE A 31 -8.09 11.25 -0.14
N SER A 32 -7.78 11.23 1.16
CA SER A 32 -7.02 10.13 1.76
C SER A 32 -7.79 8.81 1.68
N ILE A 33 -7.10 7.69 1.75
CA ILE A 33 -7.74 6.36 1.77
C ILE A 33 -8.66 6.25 2.98
N GLU A 34 -8.28 6.85 4.12
CA GLU A 34 -9.12 6.91 5.33
C GLU A 34 -10.44 7.63 5.06
N ALA A 35 -10.42 8.72 4.32
CA ALA A 35 -11.65 9.46 3.95
C ALA A 35 -12.54 8.62 3.02
N HIS A 36 -11.95 7.83 2.12
CA HIS A 36 -12.74 6.91 1.29
C HIS A 36 -13.35 5.76 2.09
N ILE A 37 -12.65 5.25 3.09
CA ILE A 37 -13.18 4.24 4.02
C ILE A 37 -14.31 4.82 4.85
N GLU A 38 -14.16 6.03 5.35
CA GLU A 38 -15.21 6.70 6.11
C GLU A 38 -16.45 6.95 5.25
N GLN A 39 -16.28 7.40 4.01
CA GLN A 39 -17.39 7.54 3.06
C GLN A 39 -18.08 6.18 2.79
N LEU A 40 -17.30 5.12 2.60
CA LEU A 40 -17.82 3.77 2.42
C LEU A 40 -18.67 3.35 3.61
N TYR A 41 -18.19 3.57 4.84
CA TYR A 41 -18.93 3.28 6.05
C TYR A 41 -20.25 4.02 6.10
N ILE A 42 -20.24 5.33 5.86
CA ILE A 42 -21.47 6.17 5.85
C ILE A 42 -22.46 5.69 4.79
N GLU A 43 -21.99 5.36 3.58
CA GLU A 43 -22.87 4.87 2.51
C GLU A 43 -23.50 3.51 2.86
N LEU A 44 -22.71 2.58 3.45
CA LEU A 44 -23.24 1.29 3.88
C LEU A 44 -24.27 1.43 5.00
N GLU A 45 -24.00 2.23 6.03
CA GLU A 45 -24.92 2.46 7.14
C GLU A 45 -26.22 3.14 6.69
N ASN A 46 -26.13 4.13 5.81
CA ASN A 46 -27.31 4.78 5.24
C ASN A 46 -28.17 3.80 4.43
N THR A 47 -27.53 2.91 3.66
CA THR A 47 -28.23 1.89 2.88
C THR A 47 -28.91 0.88 3.80
N LYS A 48 -28.22 0.36 4.82
CA LYS A 48 -28.82 -0.53 5.83
C LYS A 48 -29.99 0.10 6.55
N ALA A 49 -29.88 1.37 6.96
CA ALA A 49 -30.97 2.09 7.63
C ALA A 49 -32.24 2.19 6.76
N GLN A 50 -32.06 2.44 5.44
CA GLN A 50 -33.19 2.46 4.51
C GLN A 50 -33.85 1.08 4.38
N TYR A 51 -33.08 0.00 4.36
CA TYR A 51 -33.62 -1.35 4.32
C TYR A 51 -34.29 -1.74 5.64
N GLN A 52 -33.75 -1.33 6.78
CA GLN A 52 -34.32 -1.57 8.10
C GLN A 52 -35.72 -0.95 8.24
N GLU A 53 -35.96 0.25 7.69
CA GLU A 53 -37.31 0.87 7.64
C GLU A 53 -38.27 -0.02 6.85
N LYS A 54 -37.90 -0.51 5.68
CA LYS A 54 -38.70 -1.42 4.86
C LYS A 54 -39.01 -2.75 5.59
N TYR A 55 -38.00 -3.34 6.26
CA TYR A 55 -38.18 -4.55 7.05
C TYR A 55 -39.21 -4.36 8.20
N THR A 56 -39.17 -3.19 8.84
CA THR A 56 -40.08 -2.87 9.90
C THR A 56 -41.53 -2.84 9.37
N LEU A 57 -41.79 -2.25 8.20
CA LEU A 57 -43.12 -2.26 7.57
C LEU A 57 -43.59 -3.66 7.22
N ILE A 58 -42.76 -4.49 6.61
CA ILE A 58 -43.09 -5.89 6.28
C ILE A 58 -43.35 -6.70 7.56
N SER A 59 -42.55 -6.48 8.62
CA SER A 59 -42.73 -7.18 9.90
C SER A 59 -44.06 -6.87 10.57
N VAL A 60 -44.52 -5.60 10.51
CA VAL A 60 -45.85 -5.19 10.99
C VAL A 60 -46.92 -5.89 10.16
N ALA A 61 -46.85 -5.85 8.82
CA ALA A 61 -47.81 -6.51 7.95
C ALA A 61 -47.89 -8.02 8.16
N LEU A 62 -46.73 -8.68 8.38
CA LEU A 62 -46.64 -10.12 8.72
C LEU A 62 -47.35 -10.43 10.07
N SER A 63 -47.21 -9.53 11.06
CA SER A 63 -47.89 -9.64 12.33
C SER A 63 -49.42 -9.50 12.16
N GLU A 64 -49.88 -8.52 11.38
CA GLU A 64 -51.29 -8.31 11.05
C GLU A 64 -51.87 -9.52 10.30
N ALA A 65 -51.18 -10.05 9.29
CA ALA A 65 -51.62 -11.24 8.58
C ALA A 65 -51.71 -12.48 9.50
N THR A 66 -50.72 -12.62 10.42
CA THR A 66 -50.72 -13.70 11.41
C THR A 66 -51.91 -13.57 12.39
N GLN A 67 -52.24 -12.36 12.81
CA GLN A 67 -53.40 -12.09 13.66
C GLN A 67 -54.70 -12.36 12.90
N GLY A 68 -54.79 -11.91 11.63
CA GLY A 68 -55.92 -12.16 10.76
C GLY A 68 -56.25 -13.65 10.58
N ILE A 69 -55.21 -14.51 10.45
CA ILE A 69 -55.39 -15.98 10.43
C ILE A 69 -56.00 -16.51 11.73
N LYS A 70 -55.59 -16.00 12.89
CA LYS A 70 -56.11 -16.42 14.20
C LYS A 70 -57.53 -15.98 14.44
N GLU A 71 -57.91 -14.79 13.99
CA GLU A 71 -59.22 -14.20 14.19
C GLU A 71 -60.25 -14.61 13.13
N SER A 72 -59.82 -15.23 12.04
CA SER A 72 -60.70 -15.68 10.95
C SER A 72 -61.64 -16.81 11.37
N ILE A 73 -62.94 -16.60 11.12
CA ILE A 73 -63.99 -17.57 11.42
C ILE A 73 -64.26 -18.50 10.24
N THR A 74 -64.12 -17.99 9.01
CA THR A 74 -64.40 -18.79 7.80
C THR A 74 -63.10 -19.28 7.14
N THR A 75 -63.19 -20.39 6.41
CA THR A 75 -62.10 -20.98 5.66
C THR A 75 -61.54 -20.01 4.61
N ASP A 76 -62.43 -19.28 3.94
CA ASP A 76 -62.05 -18.32 2.90
C ASP A 76 -61.24 -17.15 3.47
N GLN A 77 -61.61 -16.64 4.65
CA GLN A 77 -60.87 -15.61 5.35
C GLN A 77 -59.48 -16.14 5.78
N LYS A 78 -59.39 -17.37 6.29
CA LYS A 78 -58.10 -18.00 6.64
C LYS A 78 -57.21 -18.17 5.42
N LEU A 79 -57.78 -18.59 4.30
CA LEU A 79 -57.06 -18.77 3.05
C LEU A 79 -56.51 -17.43 2.54
N TYR A 80 -57.32 -16.36 2.58
CA TYR A 80 -56.92 -14.99 2.23
C TYR A 80 -55.69 -14.57 3.03
N TRP A 81 -55.71 -14.68 4.34
CA TRP A 81 -54.62 -14.25 5.20
C TRP A 81 -53.39 -15.15 5.07
N LEU A 82 -53.55 -16.43 4.73
CA LEU A 82 -52.42 -17.33 4.45
C LEU A 82 -51.72 -16.90 3.16
N LEU A 83 -52.45 -16.60 2.10
CA LEU A 83 -51.89 -16.14 0.83
C LEU A 83 -51.18 -14.78 1.02
N GLU A 84 -51.81 -13.85 1.76
CA GLU A 84 -51.20 -12.55 2.11
C GLU A 84 -49.87 -12.74 2.86
N LYS A 85 -49.86 -13.62 3.86
CA LYS A 85 -48.67 -13.91 4.62
C LYS A 85 -47.54 -14.54 3.75
N ASP A 86 -47.87 -15.41 2.82
CA ASP A 86 -46.88 -15.99 1.91
C ASP A 86 -46.33 -14.94 0.94
N GLN A 87 -47.18 -14.03 0.42
CA GLN A 87 -46.73 -12.90 -0.40
C GLN A 87 -45.74 -11.98 0.36
N LEU A 88 -46.07 -11.66 1.61
CA LEU A 88 -45.20 -10.84 2.46
C LEU A 88 -43.86 -11.50 2.76
N LYS A 89 -43.82 -12.82 2.91
CA LYS A 89 -42.55 -13.54 3.06
C LYS A 89 -41.71 -13.50 1.79
N GLU A 90 -42.31 -13.72 0.63
CA GLU A 90 -41.61 -13.58 -0.66
C GLU A 90 -41.08 -12.16 -0.86
N GLU A 91 -41.89 -11.13 -0.48
CA GLU A 91 -41.47 -9.74 -0.54
C GLU A 91 -40.26 -9.48 0.37
N ARG A 92 -40.29 -10.03 1.59
CA ARG A 92 -39.16 -9.95 2.52
C ARG A 92 -37.88 -10.59 1.93
N GLU A 93 -37.95 -11.80 1.37
CA GLU A 93 -36.83 -12.48 0.73
C GLU A 93 -36.28 -11.67 -0.46
N ARG A 94 -37.18 -11.05 -1.27
CA ARG A 94 -36.73 -10.18 -2.36
C ARG A 94 -36.03 -8.91 -1.83
N LEU A 95 -36.52 -8.36 -0.72
CA LEU A 95 -35.89 -7.21 -0.07
C LEU A 95 -34.49 -7.55 0.47
N GLU A 96 -34.33 -8.71 1.09
CA GLU A 96 -33.01 -9.22 1.56
C GLU A 96 -32.01 -9.36 0.40
N LEU A 97 -32.45 -9.92 -0.74
CA LEU A 97 -31.60 -10.03 -1.93
C LEU A 97 -31.24 -8.65 -2.53
N SER A 98 -32.19 -7.70 -2.49
CA SER A 98 -31.92 -6.34 -2.98
C SER A 98 -30.94 -5.59 -2.09
N GLU A 99 -31.08 -5.70 -0.76
CA GLU A 99 -30.13 -5.13 0.19
C GLU A 99 -28.73 -5.66 -0.05
N LEU A 100 -28.57 -6.98 -0.13
CA LEU A 100 -27.28 -7.63 -0.40
C LEU A 100 -26.68 -7.14 -1.72
N SER A 101 -27.50 -6.98 -2.76
CA SER A 101 -27.05 -6.45 -4.05
C SER A 101 -26.54 -5.02 -3.95
N ASP A 102 -27.27 -4.13 -3.26
CA ASP A 102 -26.89 -2.73 -3.10
C ASP A 102 -25.63 -2.57 -2.26
N LEU A 103 -25.51 -3.32 -1.15
CA LEU A 103 -24.30 -3.33 -0.32
C LEU A 103 -23.09 -3.85 -1.11
N SER A 104 -23.24 -4.94 -1.88
CA SER A 104 -22.18 -5.49 -2.72
C SER A 104 -21.74 -4.50 -3.81
N LYS A 105 -22.69 -3.77 -4.40
CA LYS A 105 -22.41 -2.69 -5.37
C LYS A 105 -21.54 -1.60 -4.76
N ILE A 106 -21.93 -1.07 -3.60
CA ILE A 106 -21.19 -0.01 -2.89
C ILE A 106 -19.77 -0.50 -2.58
N ARG A 107 -19.63 -1.69 -1.98
CA ARG A 107 -18.33 -2.29 -1.64
C ARG A 107 -17.45 -2.45 -2.88
N TYR A 108 -18.01 -2.91 -3.98
CA TYR A 108 -17.27 -3.13 -5.22
C TYR A 108 -16.76 -1.82 -5.84
N ILE A 109 -17.61 -0.79 -5.94
CA ILE A 109 -17.22 0.53 -6.46
C ILE A 109 -16.12 1.15 -5.61
N LYS A 110 -16.28 1.13 -4.29
CA LYS A 110 -15.25 1.67 -3.38
C LYS A 110 -13.96 0.83 -3.41
N GLY A 111 -14.06 -0.47 -3.58
CA GLY A 111 -12.93 -1.35 -3.80
C GLY A 111 -12.11 -0.95 -5.03
N LEU A 112 -12.75 -0.66 -6.16
CA LEU A 112 -12.08 -0.15 -7.36
C LEU A 112 -11.41 1.21 -7.14
N GLN A 113 -12.06 2.13 -6.39
CA GLN A 113 -11.47 3.42 -6.03
C GLN A 113 -10.22 3.25 -5.17
N ILE A 114 -10.25 2.35 -4.20
CA ILE A 114 -9.09 2.02 -3.35
C ILE A 114 -7.96 1.43 -4.20
N ILE A 115 -8.25 0.52 -5.15
CA ILE A 115 -7.25 -0.04 -6.07
C ILE A 115 -6.59 1.09 -6.88
N LYS A 116 -7.37 2.04 -7.42
CA LYS A 116 -6.84 3.20 -8.15
C LYS A 116 -5.85 4.00 -7.29
N ILE A 117 -6.22 4.32 -6.07
CA ILE A 117 -5.37 5.10 -5.14
C ILE A 117 -4.10 4.32 -4.78
N LEU A 118 -4.22 3.04 -4.44
CA LEU A 118 -3.09 2.17 -4.11
C LEU A 118 -2.10 2.07 -5.28
N TYR A 119 -2.61 2.04 -6.51
CA TYR A 119 -1.75 2.00 -7.69
C TYR A 119 -0.93 3.27 -7.87
N GLU A 120 -1.53 4.45 -7.72
CA GLU A 120 -0.80 5.73 -7.77
C GLU A 120 0.23 5.83 -6.64
N LYS A 121 -0.11 5.37 -5.43
CA LYS A 121 0.83 5.34 -4.30
C LYS A 121 2.00 4.38 -4.54
N THR A 122 1.74 3.20 -5.09
CA THR A 122 2.78 2.21 -5.40
C THR A 122 3.72 2.72 -6.50
N LEU A 123 3.19 3.42 -7.53
CA LEU A 123 4.00 4.10 -8.54
C LEU A 123 4.88 5.20 -7.93
N ALA A 124 4.32 6.01 -7.03
CA ALA A 124 5.07 7.05 -6.35
C ALA A 124 6.19 6.47 -5.46
N LEU A 125 5.96 5.33 -4.80
CA LEU A 125 6.98 4.60 -4.05
C LEU A 125 8.11 4.08 -4.94
N ASP A 126 7.80 3.58 -6.14
CA ASP A 126 8.81 3.12 -7.08
C ASP A 126 9.76 4.25 -7.46
N HIS A 127 9.23 5.42 -7.80
CA HIS A 127 10.02 6.62 -8.06
C HIS A 127 10.81 7.07 -6.84
N HIS A 128 10.24 6.95 -5.65
CA HIS A 128 10.93 7.31 -4.41
C HIS A 128 12.14 6.40 -4.17
N PHE A 129 11.99 5.07 -4.24
CA PHE A 129 13.11 4.14 -4.05
C PHE A 129 14.18 4.29 -5.15
N ALA A 130 13.78 4.52 -6.39
CA ALA A 130 14.71 4.78 -7.49
C ALA A 130 15.52 6.08 -7.29
N SER A 131 14.98 7.08 -6.60
CA SER A 131 15.67 8.34 -6.31
C SER A 131 16.76 8.22 -5.24
N VAL A 132 16.71 7.19 -4.39
CA VAL A 132 17.71 6.90 -3.36
C VAL A 132 18.88 6.12 -3.98
N SER A 133 19.48 6.65 -5.04
CA SER A 133 20.64 6.06 -5.71
C SER A 133 21.92 6.30 -4.89
N THR A 134 22.25 5.35 -4.04
CA THR A 134 23.30 5.50 -3.02
C THR A 134 24.61 4.83 -3.38
N PHE A 135 24.62 3.90 -4.34
CA PHE A 135 25.81 3.06 -4.58
C PHE A 135 27.06 3.83 -4.98
N ARG A 136 26.90 4.87 -5.81
CA ARG A 136 28.04 5.68 -6.27
C ARG A 136 28.61 6.56 -5.15
N GLU A 137 27.74 7.11 -4.35
CA GLU A 137 28.08 7.91 -3.17
C GLU A 137 28.75 7.04 -2.10
N ILE A 138 28.25 5.83 -1.86
CA ILE A 138 28.80 4.87 -0.91
C ILE A 138 30.27 4.58 -1.25
N ASN A 139 30.58 4.27 -2.52
CA ASN A 139 31.94 4.00 -2.95
C ASN A 139 32.89 5.18 -2.78
N LYS A 140 32.38 6.42 -2.89
CA LYS A 140 33.17 7.63 -2.63
C LYS A 140 33.42 7.84 -1.15
N ILE A 141 32.37 7.68 -0.32
CA ILE A 141 32.40 7.92 1.12
C ILE A 141 33.25 6.88 1.82
N ALA A 142 33.11 5.62 1.44
CA ALA A 142 33.84 4.50 2.02
C ALA A 142 35.30 4.38 1.51
N ASN A 143 35.74 5.26 0.61
CA ASN A 143 37.10 5.24 0.10
C ASN A 143 38.06 5.96 1.06
N PRO A 144 39.01 5.26 1.71
CA PRO A 144 39.97 5.88 2.63
C PRO A 144 40.76 7.03 2.02
N ASN A 145 41.00 7.02 0.70
CA ASN A 145 41.73 8.07 0.00
C ASN A 145 41.05 9.45 0.00
N ASN A 146 39.77 9.53 0.39
CA ASN A 146 39.02 10.77 0.48
C ASN A 146 39.21 11.47 1.85
N TYR A 147 39.87 10.82 2.80
CA TYR A 147 40.10 11.36 4.14
C TYR A 147 41.51 12.03 4.22
N PRO A 148 41.57 13.25 4.79
CA PRO A 148 42.84 14.00 4.91
C PRO A 148 43.91 13.22 5.65
N GLU A 149 43.54 12.55 6.74
CA GLU A 149 44.45 11.76 7.57
C GLU A 149 45.14 10.67 6.76
N PHE A 150 44.37 9.96 5.92
CA PHE A 150 44.91 8.90 5.05
C PHE A 150 45.79 9.48 3.93
N LYS A 151 45.40 10.64 3.35
CA LYS A 151 46.21 11.33 2.34
C LYS A 151 47.57 11.77 2.90
N ASN A 152 47.57 12.38 4.08
CA ASN A 152 48.78 12.85 4.73
C ASN A 152 49.76 11.70 4.99
N ILE A 153 49.26 10.57 5.45
CA ILE A 153 50.06 9.38 5.70
C ILE A 153 50.57 8.81 4.38
N LYS A 154 49.73 8.74 3.33
CA LYS A 154 50.11 8.30 2.01
C LYS A 154 51.21 9.16 1.37
N GLU A 155 51.11 10.49 1.52
CA GLU A 155 52.12 11.45 1.04
C GLU A 155 53.42 11.28 1.80
N THR A 156 53.38 11.11 3.11
CA THR A 156 54.52 10.85 3.95
C THR A 156 55.24 9.55 3.56
N ILE A 157 54.48 8.52 3.18
CA ILE A 157 54.95 7.25 2.68
C ILE A 157 55.51 7.39 1.27
N GLY A 158 54.77 8.08 0.37
CA GLY A 158 55.12 8.27 -1.03
C GLY A 158 56.43 9.02 -1.22
N VAL A 159 56.63 10.10 -0.46
CA VAL A 159 57.89 10.87 -0.48
C VAL A 159 59.08 10.01 -0.08
N LYS A 160 58.90 8.99 0.76
CA LYS A 160 59.96 8.05 1.15
C LYS A 160 60.07 6.84 0.19
N ALA A 161 59.00 6.45 -0.50
CA ALA A 161 58.98 5.33 -1.44
C ALA A 161 59.52 5.70 -2.84
N ASP A 162 59.37 6.94 -3.29
CA ASP A 162 59.93 7.41 -4.58
C ASP A 162 61.44 7.34 -4.67
N LYS A 163 62.11 7.16 -3.55
CA LYS A 163 63.58 6.88 -3.52
C LYS A 163 63.96 5.43 -3.82
N LYS A 164 62.97 4.50 -3.85
CA LYS A 164 63.20 3.09 -4.27
C LYS A 164 62.35 2.81 -5.51
N LYS A 165 62.99 2.80 -6.68
CA LYS A 165 62.39 2.38 -7.95
C LYS A 165 61.69 1.03 -7.82
N GLY A 166 60.38 0.95 -8.06
CA GLY A 166 59.70 -0.29 -8.33
C GLY A 166 58.24 -0.49 -7.78
N PHE A 167 57.66 0.45 -7.07
CA PHE A 167 56.34 0.25 -6.50
C PHE A 167 55.28 1.14 -7.19
N ASN A 168 54.52 0.55 -8.09
CA ASN A 168 53.42 1.25 -8.78
C ASN A 168 52.09 0.95 -8.08
N LEU A 169 51.66 1.84 -7.17
CA LEU A 169 50.44 1.70 -6.36
C LEU A 169 49.17 1.69 -7.20
N THR A 170 49.24 2.19 -8.42
CA THR A 170 48.05 2.33 -9.31
C THR A 170 47.57 1.01 -9.89
N ASN A 171 48.41 -0.03 -9.97
CA ASN A 171 48.03 -1.33 -10.54
C ASN A 171 47.47 -2.34 -9.52
N ILE A 172 47.50 -2.02 -8.22
CA ILE A 172 47.03 -2.93 -7.14
C ILE A 172 45.57 -2.59 -6.72
N LEU A 173 45.01 -1.48 -7.19
CA LEU A 173 43.68 -0.98 -6.83
C LEU A 173 42.51 -1.70 -7.54
N GLY A 174 42.73 -2.90 -8.06
CA GLY A 174 41.66 -3.77 -8.53
C GLY A 174 40.93 -4.42 -7.36
N ASN A 175 39.67 -4.05 -7.14
CA ASN A 175 38.65 -4.74 -6.37
C ASN A 175 38.78 -4.98 -4.85
N ASN A 176 39.92 -4.69 -4.21
CA ASN A 176 40.04 -4.86 -2.76
C ASN A 176 40.87 -3.72 -2.14
N ILE A 177 40.24 -2.57 -1.97
CA ILE A 177 40.85 -1.33 -1.44
C ILE A 177 41.55 -1.59 -0.09
N TYR A 178 40.94 -2.41 0.77
CA TYR A 178 41.45 -2.71 2.10
C TYR A 178 42.71 -3.62 2.10
N ALA A 179 42.75 -4.60 1.21
CA ALA A 179 43.91 -5.47 1.08
C ALA A 179 45.15 -4.71 0.54
N SER A 180 44.95 -3.79 -0.41
CA SER A 180 46.01 -2.95 -0.96
C SER A 180 46.55 -1.96 0.07
N VAL A 181 45.65 -1.43 0.92
CA VAL A 181 46.00 -0.53 2.02
C VAL A 181 46.80 -1.29 3.08
N ALA A 182 46.35 -2.45 3.52
CA ALA A 182 47.06 -3.30 4.48
C ALA A 182 48.47 -3.68 3.96
N HIS A 183 48.60 -4.00 2.67
CA HIS A 183 49.89 -4.33 2.07
C HIS A 183 50.84 -3.12 2.02
N SER A 184 50.31 -1.91 1.75
CA SER A 184 51.11 -0.68 1.78
C SER A 184 51.61 -0.38 3.18
N PHE A 185 50.88 -0.76 4.23
CA PHE A 185 51.29 -0.62 5.62
C PHE A 185 52.38 -1.59 6.05
N ILE A 186 52.26 -2.85 5.67
CA ILE A 186 53.32 -3.86 5.94
C ILE A 186 54.67 -3.41 5.35
N SER A 187 54.64 -2.75 4.18
CA SER A 187 55.85 -2.22 3.56
C SER A 187 56.49 -1.05 4.33
N LEU A 188 55.67 -0.26 5.07
CA LEU A 188 56.14 0.82 5.95
C LEU A 188 56.97 0.32 7.14
N PHE A 189 56.51 -0.81 7.74
CA PHE A 189 57.20 -1.41 8.90
C PHE A 189 58.59 -1.94 8.57
N ASN A 190 58.81 -2.31 7.34
CA ASN A 190 60.10 -2.82 6.87
C ASN A 190 61.10 -1.71 6.58
N ASN A 191 60.79 -0.43 6.82
CA ASN A 191 61.67 0.70 6.56
C ASN A 191 62.37 1.17 7.85
N GLU A 192 63.69 0.95 7.94
CA GLU A 192 64.51 1.22 9.13
C GLU A 192 64.70 2.70 9.50
N ALA A 193 64.26 3.65 8.63
CA ALA A 193 64.56 5.08 8.75
C ALA A 193 63.58 5.90 9.62
N THR A 194 62.53 5.30 10.23
CA THR A 194 61.53 5.99 11.04
C THR A 194 61.62 5.56 12.51
N SER A 195 61.52 6.52 13.46
CA SER A 195 61.52 6.19 14.89
C SER A 195 60.36 5.26 15.26
N ARG A 196 60.56 4.39 16.24
CA ARG A 196 59.58 3.41 16.68
C ARG A 196 58.28 4.08 17.15
N THR A 197 58.36 5.19 17.85
CA THR A 197 57.20 5.97 18.34
C THR A 197 56.38 6.59 17.21
N GLN A 198 57.02 7.16 16.19
CA GLN A 198 56.32 7.71 15.02
C GLN A 198 55.64 6.62 14.18
N LYS A 199 56.23 5.41 14.15
CA LYS A 199 55.64 4.26 13.47
C LYS A 199 54.36 3.81 14.21
N GLU A 200 54.42 3.75 15.54
CA GLU A 200 53.29 3.31 16.40
C GLU A 200 52.11 4.34 16.35
N GLU A 201 52.40 5.65 16.35
CA GLU A 201 51.34 6.69 16.19
C GLU A 201 50.70 6.64 14.80
N SER A 202 51.53 6.64 13.74
CA SER A 202 50.97 6.55 12.36
C SER A 202 50.20 5.25 12.12
N LEU A 203 50.53 4.16 12.83
CA LEU A 203 49.82 2.90 12.73
C LEU A 203 48.42 3.04 13.36
N LYS A 204 48.30 3.64 14.53
CA LYS A 204 47.04 3.85 15.23
C LYS A 204 46.09 4.71 14.41
N ASP A 205 46.57 5.81 13.84
CA ASP A 205 45.77 6.70 13.02
C ASP A 205 45.20 6.01 11.79
N VAL A 206 46.02 5.14 11.18
CA VAL A 206 45.61 4.37 10.01
C VAL A 206 44.64 3.26 10.36
N GLU A 207 44.94 2.51 11.42
CA GLU A 207 44.04 1.47 11.90
C GLU A 207 42.67 2.06 12.20
N CYS A 208 42.63 3.24 12.85
CA CYS A 208 41.45 3.97 13.16
C CYS A 208 40.65 4.36 11.89
N ILE A 209 41.30 4.96 10.89
CA ILE A 209 40.66 5.36 9.62
C ILE A 209 40.17 4.15 8.82
N LEU A 210 40.94 3.07 8.81
CA LEU A 210 40.56 1.86 8.09
C LEU A 210 39.36 1.16 8.74
N ASP A 211 39.37 1.05 10.07
CA ASP A 211 38.22 0.49 10.80
C ASP A 211 36.96 1.37 10.62
N PHE A 212 37.11 2.70 10.72
CA PHE A 212 36.02 3.66 10.49
C PHE A 212 35.45 3.52 9.06
N THR A 213 36.28 3.54 8.05
CA THR A 213 35.83 3.47 6.64
C THR A 213 35.26 2.10 6.30
N LEU A 214 35.77 1.02 6.90
CA LEU A 214 35.25 -0.33 6.71
C LEU A 214 33.87 -0.50 7.35
N ARG A 215 33.69 -0.01 8.59
CA ARG A 215 32.37 0.01 9.25
C ARG A 215 31.38 0.80 8.42
N MET A 216 31.74 2.03 8.02
CA MET A 216 30.90 2.88 7.18
C MET A 216 30.56 2.21 5.83
N HIS A 217 31.53 1.54 5.20
CA HIS A 217 31.28 0.79 3.96
C HIS A 217 30.25 -0.32 4.15
N ASN A 218 30.36 -1.10 5.22
CA ASN A 218 29.43 -2.18 5.50
C ASN A 218 28.02 -1.65 5.80
N ASP A 219 27.91 -0.58 6.59
CA ASP A 219 26.64 0.02 6.94
C ASP A 219 25.97 0.67 5.72
N LEU A 220 26.70 1.42 4.91
CA LEU A 220 26.19 2.01 3.68
C LEU A 220 25.79 0.94 2.64
N ASN A 221 26.52 -0.15 2.55
CA ASN A 221 26.12 -1.28 1.71
C ASN A 221 24.83 -1.92 2.24
N THR A 222 24.65 -2.01 3.54
CA THR A 222 23.39 -2.48 4.13
C THR A 222 22.23 -1.58 3.70
N ILE A 223 22.38 -0.25 3.78
CA ILE A 223 21.39 0.71 3.28
C ILE A 223 21.07 0.47 1.81
N TYR A 224 22.10 0.28 0.98
CA TYR A 224 21.92 0.00 -0.45
C TYR A 224 21.13 -1.28 -0.69
N PHE A 225 21.53 -2.40 -0.09
CA PHE A 225 20.83 -3.68 -0.29
C PHE A 225 19.41 -3.67 0.23
N GLU A 226 19.18 -3.04 1.38
CA GLU A 226 17.81 -2.89 1.92
C GLU A 226 16.94 -1.99 1.03
N THR A 227 17.49 -0.93 0.42
CA THR A 227 16.78 -0.11 -0.55
C THR A 227 16.41 -0.89 -1.82
N VAL A 228 17.34 -1.69 -2.35
CA VAL A 228 17.09 -2.59 -3.49
C VAL A 228 16.03 -3.62 -3.15
N PHE A 229 16.05 -4.16 -1.93
CA PHE A 229 15.02 -5.08 -1.45
C PHE A 229 13.65 -4.42 -1.38
N LEU A 230 13.55 -3.19 -0.85
CA LEU A 230 12.30 -2.42 -0.82
C LEU A 230 11.78 -2.15 -2.24
N GLN A 231 12.65 -1.77 -3.16
CA GLN A 231 12.28 -1.57 -4.56
C GLN A 231 11.70 -2.86 -5.17
N LYS A 232 12.38 -4.00 -4.96
CA LYS A 232 11.92 -5.29 -5.47
C LYS A 232 10.59 -5.73 -4.84
N SER A 233 10.42 -5.48 -3.55
CA SER A 233 9.17 -5.74 -2.85
C SER A 233 8.03 -4.87 -3.39
N ASN A 234 8.31 -3.61 -3.71
CA ASN A 234 7.35 -2.71 -4.35
C ASN A 234 6.92 -3.19 -5.75
N GLU A 235 7.85 -3.71 -6.55
CA GLU A 235 7.52 -4.33 -7.84
C GLU A 235 6.57 -5.53 -7.67
N ASN A 236 6.77 -6.36 -6.65
CA ASN A 236 5.88 -7.47 -6.34
C ASN A 236 4.49 -6.98 -5.91
N ILE A 237 4.42 -5.98 -5.01
CA ILE A 237 3.16 -5.33 -4.59
C ILE A 237 2.41 -4.77 -5.80
N MET A 238 3.11 -4.12 -6.73
CA MET A 238 2.51 -3.62 -7.98
C MET A 238 1.96 -4.76 -8.85
N GLY A 239 2.68 -5.87 -8.96
CA GLY A 239 2.21 -7.06 -9.68
C GLY A 239 0.95 -7.67 -9.07
N GLU A 240 0.90 -7.79 -7.74
CA GLU A 240 -0.28 -8.28 -7.02
C GLU A 240 -1.49 -7.33 -7.17
N LEU A 241 -1.25 -6.01 -7.17
CA LEU A 241 -2.31 -5.02 -7.39
C LEU A 241 -2.88 -5.10 -8.82
N GLN A 242 -2.04 -5.33 -9.81
CA GLN A 242 -2.50 -5.58 -11.18
C GLN A 242 -3.35 -6.85 -11.26
N GLN A 243 -2.94 -7.92 -10.58
CA GLN A 243 -3.73 -9.15 -10.53
C GLN A 243 -5.07 -8.95 -9.80
N LEU A 244 -5.06 -8.19 -8.70
CA LEU A 244 -6.27 -7.81 -7.98
C LEU A 244 -7.26 -7.06 -8.86
N PHE A 245 -6.78 -6.10 -9.67
CA PHE A 245 -7.62 -5.39 -10.63
C PHE A 245 -8.23 -6.33 -11.68
N ILE A 246 -7.47 -7.31 -12.17
CA ILE A 246 -8.00 -8.34 -13.08
C ILE A 246 -9.11 -9.13 -12.40
N ASP A 247 -8.94 -9.51 -11.14
CA ASP A 247 -9.95 -10.26 -10.39
C ASP A 247 -11.24 -9.44 -10.18
N PHE A 248 -11.12 -8.11 -9.94
CA PHE A 248 -12.26 -7.19 -9.90
C PHE A 248 -12.95 -7.05 -11.25
N THR A 249 -12.20 -6.93 -12.33
CA THR A 249 -12.75 -6.60 -13.64
C THR A 249 -13.21 -7.81 -14.44
N LYS A 250 -12.74 -9.02 -14.10
CA LYS A 250 -13.13 -10.27 -14.78
C LYS A 250 -14.64 -10.55 -14.75
N PRO A 251 -15.38 -10.41 -13.62
CA PRO A 251 -16.82 -10.63 -13.60
C PRO A 251 -17.59 -9.71 -14.54
N ILE A 252 -17.20 -8.44 -14.60
CA ILE A 252 -17.82 -7.43 -15.46
C ILE A 252 -17.32 -7.48 -16.92
N LYS A 253 -16.44 -8.44 -17.25
CA LYS A 253 -15.87 -8.67 -18.61
C LYS A 253 -15.01 -7.53 -19.16
N TYR A 254 -14.49 -6.64 -18.31
CA TYR A 254 -13.48 -5.67 -18.68
C TYR A 254 -12.11 -6.36 -18.71
N ARG A 255 -11.32 -6.18 -19.78
CA ARG A 255 -10.10 -6.97 -20.06
C ARG A 255 -8.82 -6.14 -20.19
N ILE A 256 -8.92 -4.82 -20.08
CA ILE A 256 -7.77 -3.93 -20.17
C ILE A 256 -6.99 -4.00 -18.85
N SER A 257 -5.66 -3.98 -18.92
CA SER A 257 -4.80 -4.03 -17.72
C SER A 257 -4.93 -2.75 -16.90
N LEU A 258 -4.66 -2.81 -15.59
CA LEU A 258 -4.66 -1.64 -14.72
C LEU A 258 -3.75 -0.52 -15.24
N LYS A 259 -2.58 -0.89 -15.74
CA LYS A 259 -1.61 0.06 -16.32
C LYS A 259 -2.19 0.78 -17.56
N GLU A 260 -2.81 0.05 -18.45
CA GLU A 260 -3.43 0.61 -19.64
C GLU A 260 -4.66 1.44 -19.32
N CYS A 261 -5.53 0.95 -18.43
CA CYS A 261 -6.70 1.67 -17.92
C CYS A 261 -6.29 3.02 -17.32
N ARG A 262 -5.25 3.04 -16.48
CA ARG A 262 -4.71 4.27 -15.89
C ARG A 262 -4.13 5.21 -16.95
N ASN A 263 -3.36 4.70 -17.91
CA ASN A 263 -2.68 5.53 -18.90
C ASN A 263 -3.65 6.16 -19.92
N SER A 264 -4.76 5.50 -20.22
CA SER A 264 -5.82 6.00 -21.11
C SER A 264 -6.96 6.68 -20.35
N ASP A 265 -6.88 6.76 -19.00
CA ASP A 265 -7.97 7.24 -18.12
C ASP A 265 -9.32 6.55 -18.40
N ASP A 266 -9.29 5.23 -18.61
CA ASP A 266 -10.43 4.42 -19.08
C ASP A 266 -11.37 3.97 -17.94
N TRP A 267 -11.40 4.71 -16.82
CA TRP A 267 -12.20 4.37 -15.63
C TRP A 267 -13.70 4.44 -15.86
N ASP A 268 -14.15 5.30 -16.76
CA ASP A 268 -15.58 5.40 -17.10
C ASP A 268 -16.05 4.15 -17.83
N ASN A 269 -15.24 3.57 -18.69
CA ASN A 269 -15.55 2.31 -19.35
C ASN A 269 -15.63 1.13 -18.36
N VAL A 270 -14.77 1.11 -17.32
CA VAL A 270 -14.90 0.14 -16.21
C VAL A 270 -16.25 0.27 -15.53
N ARG A 271 -16.70 1.52 -15.31
CA ARG A 271 -18.01 1.80 -14.71
C ARG A 271 -19.18 1.34 -15.61
N ASP A 272 -19.12 1.62 -16.90
CA ASP A 272 -20.15 1.20 -17.86
C ASP A 272 -20.29 -0.33 -17.90
N HIS A 273 -19.17 -1.05 -17.85
CA HIS A 273 -19.16 -2.51 -17.73
C HIS A 273 -19.79 -2.99 -16.41
N LEU A 274 -19.52 -2.31 -15.30
CA LEU A 274 -20.13 -2.60 -14.01
C LEU A 274 -21.64 -2.34 -14.03
N ASP A 275 -22.08 -1.19 -14.54
CA ASP A 275 -23.50 -0.84 -14.63
C ASP A 275 -24.27 -1.85 -15.49
N THR A 276 -23.73 -2.26 -16.61
CA THR A 276 -24.28 -3.35 -17.45
C THR A 276 -24.42 -4.66 -16.67
N TYR A 277 -23.41 -5.00 -15.85
CA TYR A 277 -23.44 -6.20 -15.00
C TYR A 277 -24.52 -6.11 -13.91
N LEU A 278 -24.65 -4.94 -13.29
CA LEU A 278 -25.65 -4.69 -12.23
C LEU A 278 -27.08 -4.68 -12.77
N GLU A 279 -27.32 -4.14 -13.96
CA GLU A 279 -28.62 -4.24 -14.65
C GLU A 279 -29.00 -5.70 -14.89
N ALA A 280 -28.04 -6.50 -15.35
CA ALA A 280 -28.26 -7.94 -15.55
C ALA A 280 -28.50 -8.69 -14.22
N LEU A 281 -27.85 -8.28 -13.13
CA LEU A 281 -28.08 -8.80 -11.78
C LEU A 281 -29.50 -8.45 -11.31
N ASN A 282 -29.90 -7.18 -11.39
CA ASN A 282 -31.25 -6.73 -11.00
C ASN A 282 -32.35 -7.44 -11.79
N THR A 283 -32.13 -7.64 -13.10
CA THR A 283 -33.04 -8.42 -13.94
C THR A 283 -33.14 -9.89 -13.48
N ALA A 284 -32.00 -10.47 -13.06
CA ALA A 284 -31.98 -11.84 -12.54
C ALA A 284 -32.63 -11.97 -11.15
N LEU A 285 -32.53 -10.94 -10.29
CA LEU A 285 -33.17 -10.86 -8.98
C LEU A 285 -34.70 -10.75 -9.09
N ALA A 286 -35.18 -10.07 -10.12
CA ALA A 286 -36.62 -9.92 -10.37
C ALA A 286 -37.32 -11.19 -10.91
N ASP A 287 -36.55 -12.21 -11.34
CA ASP A 287 -37.04 -13.43 -11.97
C ASP A 287 -36.69 -14.64 -11.09
N ASP A 288 -37.68 -15.21 -10.41
CA ASP A 288 -37.50 -16.37 -9.50
C ASP A 288 -36.83 -17.56 -10.20
N SER A 289 -37.06 -17.75 -11.51
CA SER A 289 -36.40 -18.81 -12.29
C SER A 289 -34.89 -18.59 -12.44
N LYS A 290 -34.40 -17.39 -12.21
CA LYS A 290 -33.00 -16.97 -12.33
C LYS A 290 -32.32 -16.73 -10.98
N ARG A 291 -32.96 -17.01 -9.87
CA ARG A 291 -32.43 -16.81 -8.50
C ARG A 291 -31.01 -17.38 -8.32
N TYR A 292 -30.75 -18.60 -8.78
CA TYR A 292 -29.41 -19.20 -8.75
C TYR A 292 -28.37 -18.38 -9.53
N LYS A 293 -28.76 -17.84 -10.70
CA LYS A 293 -27.89 -16.98 -11.50
C LYS A 293 -27.59 -15.68 -10.76
N ALA A 294 -28.58 -15.07 -10.12
CA ALA A 294 -28.42 -13.86 -9.33
C ALA A 294 -27.44 -14.05 -8.17
N HIS A 295 -27.60 -15.12 -7.36
CA HIS A 295 -26.64 -15.46 -6.31
C HIS A 295 -25.22 -15.64 -6.82
N LYS A 296 -25.02 -16.35 -7.93
CA LYS A 296 -23.70 -16.50 -8.53
C LYS A 296 -23.10 -15.15 -8.95
N MET A 297 -23.91 -14.24 -9.46
CA MET A 297 -23.49 -12.91 -9.82
C MET A 297 -23.10 -12.07 -8.59
N GLN A 298 -23.84 -12.17 -7.48
CA GLN A 298 -23.50 -11.53 -6.21
C GLN A 298 -22.14 -12.04 -5.68
N ILE A 299 -21.95 -13.36 -5.60
CA ILE A 299 -20.69 -13.95 -5.16
C ILE A 299 -19.52 -13.44 -6.00
N ASN A 300 -19.70 -13.26 -7.30
CA ASN A 300 -18.66 -12.74 -8.16
C ASN A 300 -18.28 -11.28 -7.86
N LEU A 301 -19.19 -10.48 -7.27
CA LEU A 301 -18.90 -9.12 -6.80
C LEU A 301 -18.22 -9.12 -5.43
N GLU A 302 -18.51 -10.10 -4.59
CA GLU A 302 -17.98 -10.19 -3.22
C GLU A 302 -16.58 -10.79 -3.17
N PHE A 303 -16.32 -11.82 -3.97
CA PHE A 303 -15.04 -12.54 -3.96
C PHE A 303 -13.80 -11.63 -4.13
N PRO A 304 -13.77 -10.63 -5.03
CA PRO A 304 -12.61 -9.76 -5.15
C PRO A 304 -12.37 -8.89 -3.92
N ILE A 305 -13.38 -8.64 -3.10
CA ILE A 305 -13.28 -7.84 -1.87
C ILE A 305 -12.39 -8.53 -0.85
N ASP A 306 -12.50 -9.85 -0.69
CA ASP A 306 -11.62 -10.63 0.18
C ASP A 306 -10.16 -10.49 -0.22
N ARG A 307 -9.89 -10.53 -1.52
CA ARG A 307 -8.55 -10.37 -2.05
C ARG A 307 -8.01 -8.95 -1.84
N LEU A 308 -8.87 -7.93 -1.94
CA LEU A 308 -8.50 -6.55 -1.62
C LEU A 308 -8.05 -6.42 -0.17
N LEU A 309 -8.75 -7.06 0.78
CA LEU A 309 -8.37 -7.03 2.19
C LEU A 309 -7.03 -7.71 2.46
N GLN A 310 -6.79 -8.86 1.83
CA GLN A 310 -5.49 -9.53 1.92
C GLN A 310 -4.38 -8.64 1.37
N PHE A 311 -4.61 -8.01 0.21
CA PHE A 311 -3.66 -7.09 -0.40
C PHE A 311 -3.37 -5.88 0.51
N ILE A 312 -4.39 -5.27 1.11
CA ILE A 312 -4.23 -4.15 2.03
C ILE A 312 -3.36 -4.54 3.23
N THR A 313 -3.53 -5.75 3.77
CA THR A 313 -2.70 -6.25 4.87
C THR A 313 -1.23 -6.38 4.44
N GLN A 314 -0.97 -6.89 3.25
CA GLN A 314 0.39 -7.01 2.69
C GLN A 314 1.00 -5.62 2.42
N TYR A 315 0.22 -4.72 1.84
CA TYR A 315 0.64 -3.34 1.59
C TYR A 315 1.02 -2.62 2.88
N ASN A 316 0.21 -2.75 3.94
CA ASN A 316 0.51 -2.16 5.24
C ASN A 316 1.80 -2.72 5.85
N ALA A 317 2.00 -4.04 5.78
CA ALA A 317 3.23 -4.68 6.25
C ALA A 317 4.46 -4.15 5.48
N PHE A 318 4.32 -3.93 4.17
CA PHE A 318 5.38 -3.37 3.34
C PHE A 318 5.70 -1.90 3.73
N ILE A 319 4.68 -1.07 3.96
CA ILE A 319 4.88 0.32 4.39
C ILE A 319 5.54 0.39 5.77
N ASP A 320 5.10 -0.43 6.74
CA ASP A 320 5.72 -0.51 8.07
C ASP A 320 7.19 -0.95 8.00
N GLN A 321 7.49 -1.92 7.14
CA GLN A 321 8.87 -2.35 6.90
C GLN A 321 9.73 -1.23 6.32
N GLY A 322 9.20 -0.47 5.36
CA GLY A 322 9.89 0.68 4.78
C GLY A 322 10.18 1.76 5.83
N ALA A 323 9.22 2.08 6.68
CA ALA A 323 9.39 3.04 7.77
C ALA A 323 10.52 2.61 8.73
N LYS A 324 10.54 1.35 9.14
CA LYS A 324 11.60 0.79 10.01
C LYS A 324 12.99 0.83 9.37
N PHE A 325 13.08 0.59 8.06
CA PHE A 325 14.35 0.72 7.35
C PHE A 325 14.86 2.15 7.33
N TYR A 326 13.99 3.12 7.04
CA TYR A 326 14.39 4.52 7.06
C TYR A 326 14.80 5.02 8.45
N GLU A 327 14.08 4.60 9.49
CA GLU A 327 14.47 4.88 10.88
C GLU A 327 15.87 4.32 11.19
N LYS A 328 16.14 3.07 10.84
CA LYS A 328 17.45 2.43 10.98
C LYS A 328 18.54 3.20 10.21
N PHE A 329 18.26 3.64 8.98
CA PHE A 329 19.21 4.43 8.20
C PHE A 329 19.54 5.76 8.88
N GLY A 330 18.54 6.44 9.43
CA GLY A 330 18.73 7.67 10.20
C GLY A 330 19.65 7.45 11.41
N ILE A 331 19.43 6.38 12.17
CA ILE A 331 20.25 6.03 13.33
C ILE A 331 21.69 5.72 12.90
N MET A 332 21.88 4.91 11.85
CA MET A 332 23.21 4.54 11.33
C MET A 332 23.99 5.78 10.89
N LEU A 333 23.39 6.67 10.12
CA LEU A 333 24.05 7.88 9.65
C LEU A 333 24.35 8.86 10.79
N ASN A 334 23.46 9.00 11.75
CA ASN A 334 23.70 9.87 12.92
C ASN A 334 24.86 9.35 13.79
N SER A 335 25.09 8.05 13.86
CA SER A 335 26.18 7.48 14.67
C SER A 335 27.57 7.91 14.19
N TYR A 336 27.74 8.21 12.90
CA TYR A 336 29.01 8.64 12.32
C TYR A 336 29.31 10.14 12.47
N GLU A 337 28.31 10.96 12.73
CA GLU A 337 28.50 12.44 12.89
C GLU A 337 29.37 12.82 14.10
N ASN A 338 29.27 12.02 15.14
CA ASN A 338 29.97 12.28 16.42
C ASN A 338 31.32 11.56 16.49
N GLU A 339 31.74 10.88 15.44
CA GLU A 339 33.00 10.15 15.37
C GLU A 339 34.15 11.15 15.06
N THR A 340 34.71 11.77 16.08
CA THR A 340 35.82 12.73 15.95
C THR A 340 37.19 12.08 16.15
N GLN A 341 37.22 10.81 16.55
CA GLN A 341 38.47 10.15 16.94
C GLN A 341 39.34 9.75 15.76
N CYS A 342 38.74 9.31 14.66
CA CYS A 342 39.46 8.74 13.53
C CYS A 342 39.46 9.62 12.28
N ALA A 343 38.54 10.57 12.16
CA ALA A 343 38.41 11.46 11.02
C ALA A 343 38.14 12.90 11.46
N SER A 344 39.06 13.80 11.20
CA SER A 344 38.88 15.24 11.49
C SER A 344 37.87 15.89 10.56
N GLN A 345 37.66 15.31 9.39
CA GLN A 345 36.71 15.80 8.39
C GLN A 345 36.01 14.64 7.68
N ILE A 346 34.69 14.60 7.80
CA ILE A 346 33.85 13.70 7.03
C ILE A 346 33.68 14.25 5.61
N PRO A 347 33.81 13.42 4.54
CA PRO A 347 33.63 13.86 3.16
C PRO A 347 32.31 14.57 2.91
N VAL A 348 32.35 15.57 2.01
CA VAL A 348 31.14 16.35 1.65
C VAL A 348 30.04 15.42 1.08
N GLU A 349 30.42 14.37 0.39
CA GLU A 349 29.53 13.35 -0.13
C GLU A 349 28.70 12.68 0.95
N TYR A 350 29.25 12.49 2.14
CA TYR A 350 28.52 11.94 3.29
C TYR A 350 27.40 12.89 3.74
N LYS A 351 27.70 14.19 3.86
CA LYS A 351 26.69 15.17 4.23
C LYS A 351 25.55 15.20 3.22
N LYS A 352 25.86 15.18 1.92
CA LYS A 352 24.88 15.11 0.84
C LYS A 352 24.02 13.83 0.91
N LEU A 353 24.64 12.69 1.18
CA LEU A 353 23.92 11.42 1.35
C LEU A 353 22.98 11.49 2.54
N LYS A 354 23.45 12.00 3.68
CA LYS A 354 22.64 12.17 4.88
C LYS A 354 21.45 13.08 4.65
N GLU A 355 21.66 14.24 4.02
CA GLU A 355 20.59 15.18 3.64
C GLU A 355 19.58 14.52 2.68
N SER A 356 20.06 13.78 1.68
CA SER A 356 19.21 13.05 0.73
C SER A 356 18.35 11.99 1.43
N ILE A 357 18.96 11.25 2.36
CA ILE A 357 18.22 10.23 3.14
C ILE A 357 17.25 10.90 4.12
N ALA A 358 17.62 12.00 4.76
CA ALA A 358 16.71 12.75 5.63
C ALA A 358 15.47 13.26 4.86
N VAL A 359 15.66 13.80 3.66
CA VAL A 359 14.55 14.19 2.77
C VAL A 359 13.72 12.97 2.34
N ALA A 360 14.36 11.83 2.08
CA ALA A 360 13.66 10.60 1.75
C ALA A 360 12.80 10.08 2.92
N ILE A 361 13.34 10.14 4.15
CA ILE A 361 12.61 9.79 5.38
C ILE A 361 11.39 10.70 5.58
N GLU A 362 11.58 12.02 5.44
CA GLU A 362 10.50 12.99 5.57
C GLU A 362 9.40 12.74 4.53
N LYS A 363 9.76 12.59 3.26
CA LYS A 363 8.81 12.27 2.19
C LYS A 363 8.08 10.95 2.45
N PHE A 364 8.79 9.91 2.87
CA PHE A 364 8.19 8.62 3.19
C PHE A 364 7.19 8.74 4.35
N ASN A 365 7.59 9.36 5.44
CA ASN A 365 6.74 9.56 6.61
C ASN A 365 5.50 10.43 6.31
N THR A 366 5.65 11.46 5.49
CA THR A 366 4.56 12.38 5.14
C THR A 366 3.61 11.76 4.11
N ALA A 367 4.16 11.14 3.06
CA ALA A 367 3.34 10.66 1.93
C ALA A 367 2.76 9.26 2.12
N TYR A 368 3.43 8.38 2.89
CA TYR A 368 3.11 6.95 2.95
C TYR A 368 2.67 6.46 4.33
N LYS A 369 3.24 6.98 5.42
CA LYS A 369 2.79 6.62 6.77
C LYS A 369 1.31 6.93 7.04
N PRO A 370 0.72 8.04 6.52
CA PRO A 370 -0.73 8.29 6.61
C PRO A 370 -1.59 7.32 5.79
N VAL A 371 -0.99 6.53 4.90
CA VAL A 371 -1.68 5.52 4.07
C VAL A 371 -1.73 4.17 4.78
N GLU A 372 -1.26 4.08 6.01
CA GLU A 372 -1.41 2.90 6.85
C GLU A 372 -2.91 2.61 7.04
N ILE A 373 -3.43 1.80 6.13
CA ILE A 373 -4.83 1.39 6.16
C ILE A 373 -4.99 0.47 7.37
N ASN A 374 -5.76 0.90 8.35
CA ASN A 374 -6.13 0.03 9.45
C ASN A 374 -6.95 -1.15 8.90
N GLY A 375 -6.28 -2.29 8.73
CA GLY A 375 -6.88 -3.49 8.16
C GLY A 375 -8.06 -4.02 8.98
N SER A 376 -8.11 -3.76 10.30
CA SER A 376 -9.25 -4.10 11.14
C SER A 376 -10.46 -3.22 10.83
N LYS A 377 -10.28 -1.90 10.75
CA LYS A 377 -11.35 -0.97 10.38
C LYS A 377 -11.86 -1.25 8.95
N MET A 378 -10.94 -1.63 8.04
CA MET A 378 -11.33 -2.02 6.69
C MET A 378 -12.16 -3.31 6.67
N LYS A 379 -11.82 -4.30 7.48
CA LYS A 379 -12.62 -5.54 7.62
C LYS A 379 -14.01 -5.23 8.15
N GLU A 380 -14.11 -4.43 9.20
CA GLU A 380 -15.38 -3.98 9.76
C GLU A 380 -16.25 -3.32 8.69
N VAL A 381 -15.68 -2.42 7.88
CA VAL A 381 -16.40 -1.70 6.84
C VAL A 381 -16.77 -2.59 5.64
N LEU A 382 -15.86 -3.44 5.18
CA LEU A 382 -16.10 -4.27 4.00
C LEU A 382 -16.92 -5.52 4.29
N TYR A 383 -16.85 -6.08 5.49
CA TYR A 383 -17.58 -7.31 5.87
C TYR A 383 -18.74 -7.08 6.82
N GLY A 384 -18.83 -5.90 7.48
CA GLY A 384 -19.81 -5.68 8.51
C GLY A 384 -19.61 -6.61 9.71
N LEU A 385 -18.37 -6.76 10.21
CA LEU A 385 -18.00 -7.72 11.25
C LEU A 385 -18.75 -7.54 12.59
N ASN A 386 -19.44 -6.41 12.79
CA ASN A 386 -20.36 -6.24 13.91
C ASN A 386 -21.71 -6.93 13.69
N GLU A 387 -21.93 -7.60 12.54
CA GLU A 387 -23.18 -8.35 12.29
C GLU A 387 -23.17 -9.76 12.93
N TYR A 388 -22.06 -10.15 13.58
CA TYR A 388 -21.90 -11.49 14.16
C TYR A 388 -21.66 -11.49 15.68
N ASP A 389 -21.74 -10.32 16.36
CA ASP A 389 -21.73 -10.22 17.82
C ASP A 389 -23.23 -10.13 18.36
#